data_facb5806ac5be70e9e9ca4f9467997e8
#
_entry.id   facb5806ac5be70e9e9ca4f9467997e8
#
_cell.length_a   1.000
_cell.length_b   1.000
_cell.length_c   1.000
_cell.angle_alpha   90.00
_cell.angle_beta   90.00
_cell.angle_gamma   90.00
#
_symmetry.space_group_name_H-M   'P 1'
#
loop_
_entity.id
_entity.type
_entity.pdbx_description
1 polymer ?
#
loop_
_entity_poly.entity_id
_entity_poly.type
_entity_poly.pdbx_seq_one_letter_code
_entity_poly.pdbx_strand_id
1 'polypeptide(L)'
;GKTRVLTTRYSWLVQAQGLRPFNILALTFTNDAATEMVGRIAEALGIRNTNTLWVGTFHAVCARILRDHPQETGFGEDFSIADAGGQQRLVRLVLDELDVNLRQVTPQMALEAISRWKEEGITPEDAANLSPKGVEELLPKVYALYQQKLREADTLDFGDLISEVLNLFANHKPVQNKYR
;
A
#
# COMPACT_ATOMS: atom_id res chain seq x y z
N GLY A 1 18.96 -21.10 0.85
CA GLY A 1 18.02 -20.71 1.84
C GLY A 1 16.58 -20.63 1.33
N LYS A 2 15.75 -19.88 2.03
CA LYS A 2 14.29 -19.78 1.81
C LYS A 2 13.91 -19.33 0.39
N THR A 3 14.59 -18.32 -0.16
CA THR A 3 14.35 -17.80 -1.53
C THR A 3 14.50 -18.88 -2.59
N ARG A 4 15.52 -19.76 -2.46
CA ARG A 4 15.74 -20.86 -3.40
C ARG A 4 14.57 -21.85 -3.43
N VAL A 5 14.02 -22.17 -2.27
CA VAL A 5 12.84 -23.06 -2.17
C VAL A 5 11.64 -22.44 -2.87
N LEU A 6 11.39 -21.15 -2.64
CA LEU A 6 10.28 -20.44 -3.27
C LEU A 6 10.44 -20.37 -4.80
N THR A 7 11.61 -20.03 -5.31
CA THR A 7 11.85 -19.98 -6.76
C THR A 7 11.74 -21.36 -7.40
N THR A 8 12.25 -22.42 -6.76
CA THR A 8 12.08 -23.80 -7.23
C THR A 8 10.60 -24.20 -7.23
N ARG A 9 9.85 -23.86 -6.18
CA ARG A 9 8.40 -24.13 -6.12
C ARG A 9 7.65 -23.40 -7.21
N TYR A 10 7.98 -22.12 -7.45
CA TYR A 10 7.37 -21.32 -8.53
C TYR A 10 7.61 -21.97 -9.89
N SER A 11 8.86 -22.31 -10.21
CA SER A 11 9.22 -22.96 -11.48
C SER A 11 8.53 -24.31 -11.66
N TRP A 12 8.39 -25.09 -10.58
CA TRP A 12 7.66 -26.37 -10.61
C TRP A 12 6.17 -26.17 -10.89
N LEU A 13 5.52 -25.14 -10.29
CA LEU A 13 4.11 -24.81 -10.55
C LEU A 13 3.88 -24.48 -12.02
N VAL A 14 4.82 -23.77 -12.65
CA VAL A 14 4.71 -23.44 -14.08
C VAL A 14 5.00 -24.65 -14.97
N GLN A 15 6.14 -25.34 -14.75
CA GLN A 15 6.62 -26.38 -15.65
C GLN A 15 5.90 -27.72 -15.48
N ALA A 16 5.62 -28.12 -14.23
CA ALA A 16 5.04 -29.42 -13.94
C ALA A 16 3.51 -29.38 -13.77
N GLN A 17 2.95 -28.26 -13.27
CA GLN A 17 1.52 -28.12 -13.07
C GLN A 17 0.82 -27.30 -14.18
N GLY A 18 1.60 -26.73 -15.12
CA GLY A 18 1.05 -25.96 -16.23
C GLY A 18 0.41 -24.63 -15.85
N LEU A 19 0.66 -24.12 -14.65
CA LEU A 19 0.13 -22.83 -14.23
C LEU A 19 0.82 -21.70 -15.01
N ARG A 20 0.05 -20.72 -15.40
CA ARG A 20 0.61 -19.55 -16.07
C ARG A 20 1.27 -18.63 -15.03
N PRO A 21 2.42 -17.99 -15.34
CA PRO A 21 3.12 -17.10 -14.41
C PRO A 21 2.24 -16.02 -13.78
N PHE A 22 1.27 -15.48 -14.52
CA PHE A 22 0.37 -14.45 -14.01
C PHE A 22 -0.70 -14.96 -13.01
N ASN A 23 -0.84 -16.29 -12.87
CA ASN A 23 -1.71 -16.90 -11.85
C ASN A 23 -0.98 -17.20 -10.55
N ILE A 24 0.31 -16.85 -10.45
CA ILE A 24 1.13 -17.15 -9.28
C ILE A 24 1.62 -15.84 -8.68
N LEU A 25 1.19 -15.55 -7.45
CA LEU A 25 1.68 -14.43 -6.67
C LEU A 25 2.80 -14.91 -5.74
N ALA A 26 3.96 -14.24 -5.81
CA ALA A 26 5.07 -14.47 -4.90
C ALA A 26 5.44 -13.16 -4.19
N LEU A 27 5.40 -13.17 -2.86
CA LEU A 27 5.63 -11.99 -2.03
C LEU A 27 6.92 -12.09 -1.24
N THR A 28 7.60 -10.95 -1.11
CA THR A 28 8.78 -10.79 -0.27
C THR A 28 8.63 -9.53 0.61
N PHE A 29 9.55 -9.36 1.57
CA PHE A 29 9.54 -8.18 2.43
C PHE A 29 10.41 -7.04 1.88
N THR A 30 11.40 -7.33 1.03
CA THR A 30 12.34 -6.32 0.51
C THR A 30 12.38 -6.31 -1.01
N ASN A 31 12.67 -5.14 -1.57
CA ASN A 31 12.81 -4.97 -3.02
C ASN A 31 14.00 -5.78 -3.57
N ASP A 32 15.11 -5.87 -2.83
CA ASP A 32 16.27 -6.67 -3.24
C ASP A 32 15.91 -8.15 -3.37
N ALA A 33 15.17 -8.69 -2.38
CA ALA A 33 14.72 -10.08 -2.43
C ALA A 33 13.70 -10.31 -3.58
N ALA A 34 12.84 -9.32 -3.87
CA ALA A 34 11.93 -9.38 -5.01
C ALA A 34 12.70 -9.41 -6.34
N THR A 35 13.68 -8.53 -6.51
CA THR A 35 14.52 -8.45 -7.71
C THR A 35 15.31 -9.74 -7.91
N GLU A 36 15.91 -10.27 -6.85
CA GLU A 36 16.62 -11.57 -6.89
C GLU A 36 15.67 -12.70 -7.29
N MET A 37 14.46 -12.75 -6.71
CA MET A 37 13.46 -13.78 -7.01
C MET A 37 12.99 -13.70 -8.47
N VAL A 38 12.69 -12.50 -8.97
CA VAL A 38 12.32 -12.26 -10.39
C VAL A 38 13.42 -12.77 -11.32
N GLY A 39 14.69 -12.42 -11.08
CA GLY A 39 15.82 -12.85 -11.89
C GLY A 39 15.95 -14.37 -11.94
N ARG A 40 15.87 -15.04 -10.81
CA ARG A 40 15.97 -16.51 -10.71
C ARG A 40 14.80 -17.23 -11.38
N ILE A 41 13.58 -16.71 -11.26
CA ILE A 41 12.40 -17.28 -11.93
C ILE A 41 12.52 -17.08 -13.44
N ALA A 42 12.89 -15.88 -13.88
CA ALA A 42 13.07 -15.55 -15.29
C ALA A 42 14.13 -16.46 -15.95
N GLU A 43 15.27 -16.65 -15.30
CA GLU A 43 16.34 -17.56 -15.76
C GLU A 43 15.82 -19.00 -15.85
N ALA A 44 15.20 -19.51 -14.80
CA ALA A 44 14.74 -20.92 -14.73
C ALA A 44 13.63 -21.24 -15.75
N LEU A 45 12.82 -20.27 -16.14
CA LEU A 45 11.68 -20.42 -17.04
C LEU A 45 11.94 -19.87 -18.45
N GLY A 46 13.08 -19.24 -18.71
CA GLY A 46 13.40 -18.59 -19.97
C GLY A 46 12.52 -17.39 -20.30
N ILE A 47 12.00 -16.70 -19.25
CA ILE A 47 11.10 -15.54 -19.40
C ILE A 47 11.92 -14.29 -19.69
N ARG A 48 11.69 -13.66 -20.84
CA ARG A 48 12.36 -12.39 -21.21
C ARG A 48 11.62 -11.16 -20.67
N ASN A 49 10.30 -11.19 -20.71
CA ASN A 49 9.48 -10.09 -20.17
C ASN A 49 8.99 -10.42 -18.75
N THR A 50 9.70 -9.88 -17.76
CA THR A 50 9.41 -10.11 -16.34
C THR A 50 8.20 -9.34 -15.82
N ASN A 51 7.67 -8.37 -16.56
CA ASN A 51 6.49 -7.59 -16.17
C ASN A 51 5.23 -8.45 -16.04
N THR A 52 5.22 -9.65 -16.64
CA THR A 52 4.13 -10.60 -16.51
C THR A 52 4.13 -11.35 -15.17
N LEU A 53 5.23 -11.29 -14.42
CA LEU A 53 5.37 -11.94 -13.14
C LEU A 53 4.68 -11.10 -12.03
N TRP A 54 3.94 -11.77 -11.18
CA TRP A 54 3.39 -11.19 -9.94
C TRP A 54 4.32 -11.51 -8.77
N VAL A 55 5.51 -10.92 -8.82
CA VAL A 55 6.57 -11.09 -7.81
C VAL A 55 6.97 -9.71 -7.31
N GLY A 56 6.88 -9.49 -6.01
CA GLY A 56 7.18 -8.18 -5.44
C GLY A 56 7.04 -8.14 -3.92
N THR A 57 7.19 -6.94 -3.37
CA THR A 57 6.78 -6.67 -1.99
C THR A 57 5.26 -6.50 -1.91
N PHE A 58 4.68 -6.63 -0.71
CA PHE A 58 3.25 -6.38 -0.51
C PHE A 58 2.83 -5.01 -1.07
N HIS A 59 3.57 -3.95 -0.75
CA HIS A 59 3.27 -2.60 -1.23
C HIS A 59 3.37 -2.47 -2.75
N ALA A 60 4.39 -3.07 -3.37
CA ALA A 60 4.55 -3.02 -4.82
C ALA A 60 3.40 -3.74 -5.55
N VAL A 61 2.95 -4.88 -5.01
CA VAL A 61 1.81 -5.61 -5.57
C VAL A 61 0.51 -4.83 -5.36
N CYS A 62 0.29 -4.24 -4.19
CA CYS A 62 -0.87 -3.39 -3.95
C CYS A 62 -0.89 -2.18 -4.89
N ALA A 63 0.23 -1.47 -5.05
CA ALA A 63 0.33 -0.36 -5.99
C ALA A 63 0.00 -0.78 -7.43
N ARG A 64 0.47 -1.95 -7.85
CA ARG A 64 0.14 -2.50 -9.18
C ARG A 64 -1.35 -2.80 -9.33
N ILE A 65 -1.97 -3.44 -8.33
CA ILE A 65 -3.42 -3.70 -8.35
C ILE A 65 -4.21 -2.41 -8.47
N LEU A 66 -3.87 -1.37 -7.70
CA LEU A 66 -4.56 -0.08 -7.73
C LEU A 66 -4.42 0.61 -9.10
N ARG A 67 -3.21 0.58 -9.70
CA ARG A 67 -2.97 1.13 -11.05
C ARG A 67 -3.72 0.38 -12.16
N ASP A 68 -3.95 -0.92 -11.99
CA ASP A 68 -4.75 -1.72 -12.92
C ASP A 68 -6.26 -1.41 -12.84
N HIS A 69 -6.72 -0.65 -11.82
CA HIS A 69 -8.13 -0.38 -11.52
C HIS A 69 -8.44 1.09 -11.19
N PRO A 70 -8.03 2.06 -12.04
CA PRO A 70 -8.19 3.48 -11.76
C PRO A 70 -9.66 3.92 -11.66
N GLN A 71 -10.55 3.30 -12.43
CA GLN A 71 -11.98 3.66 -12.44
C GLN A 71 -12.69 3.25 -11.15
N GLU A 72 -12.31 2.11 -10.57
CA GLU A 72 -12.91 1.60 -9.35
C GLU A 72 -12.36 2.28 -8.08
N THR A 73 -11.10 2.71 -8.12
CA THR A 73 -10.42 3.34 -6.98
C THR A 73 -10.54 4.85 -6.97
N GLY A 74 -10.71 5.46 -8.16
CA GLY A 74 -10.72 6.91 -8.35
C GLY A 74 -9.34 7.57 -8.23
N PHE A 75 -8.25 6.76 -8.21
CA PHE A 75 -6.88 7.24 -8.36
C PHE A 75 -6.44 7.13 -9.83
N GLY A 76 -5.53 8.01 -10.25
CA GLY A 76 -4.92 7.93 -11.57
C GLY A 76 -4.05 6.66 -11.73
N GLU A 77 -3.78 6.27 -12.98
CA GLU A 77 -2.86 5.15 -13.26
C GLU A 77 -1.43 5.45 -12.78
N ASP A 78 -1.08 6.74 -12.72
CA ASP A 78 0.24 7.25 -12.33
C ASP A 78 0.25 7.93 -10.96
N PHE A 79 -0.67 7.56 -10.06
CA PHE A 79 -0.70 8.15 -8.72
C PHE A 79 0.68 8.08 -8.04
N SER A 80 0.98 9.09 -7.24
CA SER A 80 2.23 9.19 -6.49
C SER A 80 2.18 8.41 -5.18
N ILE A 81 3.36 8.01 -4.68
CA ILE A 81 3.49 7.40 -3.34
C ILE A 81 4.33 8.32 -2.47
N ALA A 82 3.76 8.81 -1.38
CA ALA A 82 4.45 9.66 -0.42
C ALA A 82 5.46 8.83 0.40
N ASP A 83 6.74 9.15 0.26
CA ASP A 83 7.78 8.64 1.13
C ASP A 83 7.70 9.26 2.54
N ALA A 84 8.53 8.81 3.46
CA ALA A 84 8.55 9.32 4.83
C ALA A 84 8.78 10.84 4.90
N GLY A 85 9.61 11.40 4.01
CA GLY A 85 9.84 12.84 3.93
C GLY A 85 8.62 13.59 3.41
N GLY A 86 7.93 13.04 2.42
CA GLY A 86 6.67 13.57 1.88
C GLY A 86 5.57 13.58 2.93
N GLN A 87 5.40 12.48 3.65
CA GLN A 87 4.43 12.39 4.75
C GLN A 87 4.72 13.41 5.86
N GLN A 88 5.98 13.57 6.26
CA GLN A 88 6.37 14.57 7.26
C GLN A 88 6.09 16.00 6.81
N ARG A 89 6.36 16.33 5.55
CA ARG A 89 6.04 17.66 5.01
C ARG A 89 4.53 17.89 5.00
N LEU A 90 3.78 16.92 4.54
CA LEU A 90 2.32 17.03 4.46
C LEU A 90 1.67 17.18 5.83
N VAL A 91 2.06 16.38 6.81
CA VAL A 91 1.47 16.48 8.15
C VAL A 91 1.82 17.82 8.84
N ARG A 92 3.00 18.39 8.56
CA ARG A 92 3.34 19.75 9.05
C ARG A 92 2.41 20.80 8.47
N LEU A 93 2.15 20.75 7.16
CA LEU A 93 1.19 21.64 6.50
C LEU A 93 -0.21 21.50 7.11
N VAL A 94 -0.64 20.28 7.39
CA VAL A 94 -1.93 20.01 8.03
C VAL A 94 -2.00 20.58 9.44
N LEU A 95 -0.95 20.40 10.25
CA LEU A 95 -0.89 20.94 11.61
C LEU A 95 -0.90 22.47 11.62
N ASP A 96 -0.20 23.09 10.66
CA ASP A 96 -0.17 24.55 10.48
C ASP A 96 -1.54 25.07 10.06
N GLU A 97 -2.20 24.43 9.09
CA GLU A 97 -3.54 24.82 8.62
C GLU A 97 -4.62 24.71 9.70
N LEU A 98 -4.48 23.73 10.60
CA LEU A 98 -5.38 23.55 11.74
C LEU A 98 -4.99 24.39 12.97
N ASP A 99 -3.98 25.26 12.86
CA ASP A 99 -3.45 26.08 13.95
C ASP A 99 -3.10 25.25 15.21
N VAL A 100 -2.55 24.05 14.99
CA VAL A 100 -2.19 23.13 16.08
C VAL A 100 -0.87 23.51 16.69
N ASN A 101 -0.85 23.66 18.02
CA ASN A 101 0.38 23.94 18.75
C ASN A 101 1.34 22.73 18.70
N LEU A 102 2.47 22.88 17.98
CA LEU A 102 3.48 21.83 17.80
C LEU A 102 4.15 21.38 19.10
N ARG A 103 3.99 22.12 20.21
CA ARG A 103 4.41 21.65 21.54
C ARG A 103 3.45 20.61 22.13
N GLN A 104 2.22 20.56 21.65
CA GLN A 104 1.18 19.62 22.07
C GLN A 104 1.09 18.41 21.15
N VAL A 105 1.08 18.63 19.82
CA VAL A 105 1.03 17.58 18.80
C VAL A 105 2.21 17.77 17.86
N THR A 106 3.20 16.91 17.94
CA THR A 106 4.31 16.92 16.98
C THR A 106 3.92 16.20 15.68
N PRO A 107 4.56 16.53 14.54
CA PRO A 107 4.37 15.80 13.29
C PRO A 107 4.56 14.28 13.42
N GLN A 108 5.52 13.88 14.24
CA GLN A 108 5.79 12.46 14.48
C GLN A 108 4.64 11.78 15.24
N MET A 109 4.12 12.39 16.30
CA MET A 109 2.96 11.88 17.06
C MET A 109 1.74 11.72 16.13
N ALA A 110 1.49 12.70 15.28
CA ALA A 110 0.38 12.65 14.33
C ALA A 110 0.55 11.51 13.34
N LEU A 111 1.74 11.34 12.73
CA LEU A 111 2.02 10.25 11.80
C LEU A 111 1.95 8.87 12.45
N GLU A 112 2.44 8.73 13.68
CA GLU A 112 2.34 7.48 14.45
C GLU A 112 0.87 7.10 14.73
N ALA A 113 0.05 8.08 15.10
CA ALA A 113 -1.39 7.85 15.30
C ALA A 113 -2.09 7.46 14.00
N ILE A 114 -1.84 8.18 12.90
CA ILE A 114 -2.38 7.88 11.57
C ILE A 114 -1.97 6.48 11.11
N SER A 115 -0.68 6.13 11.23
CA SER A 115 -0.16 4.82 10.83
C SER A 115 -0.86 3.70 11.60
N ARG A 116 -0.97 3.83 12.91
CA ARG A 116 -1.67 2.86 13.77
C ARG A 116 -3.14 2.70 13.36
N TRP A 117 -3.86 3.80 13.12
CA TRP A 117 -5.26 3.73 12.71
C TRP A 117 -5.42 3.03 11.35
N LYS A 118 -4.54 3.33 10.39
CA LYS A 118 -4.53 2.63 9.09
C LYS A 118 -4.25 1.13 9.23
N GLU A 119 -3.29 0.75 10.07
CA GLU A 119 -2.98 -0.66 10.37
C GLU A 119 -4.15 -1.40 11.03
N GLU A 120 -4.93 -0.70 11.86
CA GLU A 120 -6.14 -1.23 12.52
C GLU A 120 -7.39 -1.15 11.62
N GLY A 121 -7.28 -0.58 10.42
CA GLY A 121 -8.40 -0.38 9.50
C GLY A 121 -9.39 0.70 9.96
N ILE A 122 -8.95 1.61 10.83
CA ILE A 122 -9.75 2.71 11.35
C ILE A 122 -9.71 3.87 10.36
N THR A 123 -10.88 4.25 9.84
CA THR A 123 -11.03 5.41 8.96
C THR A 123 -10.92 6.74 9.73
N PRO A 124 -10.73 7.89 9.06
CA PRO A 124 -10.79 9.18 9.74
C PRO A 124 -12.11 9.43 10.48
N GLU A 125 -13.22 8.96 9.91
CA GLU A 125 -14.56 9.05 10.52
C GLU A 125 -14.66 8.18 11.78
N ASP A 126 -14.14 6.96 11.72
CA ASP A 126 -14.10 6.06 12.87
C ASP A 126 -13.20 6.61 13.98
N ALA A 127 -12.03 7.18 13.61
CA ALA A 127 -11.13 7.83 14.55
C ALA A 127 -11.79 8.99 15.29
N ALA A 128 -12.63 9.78 14.61
CA ALA A 128 -13.43 10.85 15.23
C ALA A 128 -14.44 10.31 16.25
N ASN A 129 -14.98 9.11 16.03
CA ASN A 129 -15.93 8.45 16.93
C ASN A 129 -15.28 7.78 18.15
N LEU A 130 -13.96 7.59 18.17
CA LEU A 130 -13.24 7.03 19.33
C LEU A 130 -13.27 7.96 20.56
N SER A 131 -13.72 9.21 20.39
CA SER A 131 -13.82 10.22 21.45
C SER A 131 -12.52 10.39 22.27
N PRO A 132 -11.39 10.61 21.62
CA PRO A 132 -10.13 10.86 22.32
C PRO A 132 -10.29 12.10 23.21
N LYS A 133 -9.53 12.18 24.29
CA LYS A 133 -9.58 13.30 25.24
C LYS A 133 -8.29 14.11 25.21
N GLY A 134 -8.42 15.40 25.48
CA GLY A 134 -7.29 16.31 25.56
C GLY A 134 -6.62 16.56 24.23
N VAL A 135 -5.30 16.49 24.18
CA VAL A 135 -4.51 16.75 22.96
C VAL A 135 -4.86 15.79 21.82
N GLU A 136 -5.28 14.57 22.17
CA GLU A 136 -5.64 13.54 21.18
C GLU A 136 -6.94 13.86 20.43
N GLU A 137 -7.78 14.80 20.91
CA GLU A 137 -8.99 15.24 20.20
C GLU A 137 -8.68 15.89 18.84
N LEU A 138 -7.47 16.39 18.66
CA LEU A 138 -7.04 17.01 17.40
C LEU A 138 -6.61 15.98 16.35
N LEU A 139 -6.11 14.82 16.78
CA LEU A 139 -5.55 13.82 15.89
C LEU A 139 -6.50 13.29 14.83
N PRO A 140 -7.80 13.02 15.11
CA PRO A 140 -8.77 12.63 14.08
C PRO A 140 -8.97 13.72 13.01
N LYS A 141 -8.95 14.99 13.39
CA LYS A 141 -9.05 16.11 12.46
C LYS A 141 -7.80 16.21 11.58
N VAL A 142 -6.63 16.03 12.19
CA VAL A 142 -5.37 15.96 11.46
C VAL A 142 -5.39 14.80 10.46
N TYR A 143 -5.87 13.62 10.87
CA TYR A 143 -5.99 12.47 9.99
C TYR A 143 -6.93 12.74 8.82
N ALA A 144 -8.12 13.29 9.07
CA ALA A 144 -9.08 13.61 8.03
C ALA A 144 -8.51 14.58 6.98
N LEU A 145 -7.90 15.68 7.43
CA LEU A 145 -7.31 16.65 6.51
C LEU A 145 -6.07 16.10 5.79
N TYR A 146 -5.26 15.28 6.45
CA TYR A 146 -4.12 14.59 5.85
C TYR A 146 -4.57 13.68 4.70
N GLN A 147 -5.60 12.85 4.89
CA GLN A 147 -6.17 12.00 3.86
C GLN A 147 -6.78 12.79 2.71
N GLN A 148 -7.50 13.87 3.03
CA GLN A 148 -8.05 14.76 2.01
C GLN A 148 -6.94 15.31 1.10
N LYS A 149 -5.87 15.84 1.69
CA LYS A 149 -4.75 16.41 0.91
C LYS A 149 -4.00 15.37 0.08
N LEU A 150 -3.82 14.17 0.60
CA LEU A 150 -3.26 13.06 -0.19
C LEU A 150 -4.13 12.78 -1.40
N ARG A 151 -5.44 12.70 -1.22
CA ARG A 151 -6.38 12.40 -2.30
C ARG A 151 -6.46 13.53 -3.35
N GLU A 152 -6.47 14.78 -2.91
CA GLU A 152 -6.44 15.96 -3.80
C GLU A 152 -5.16 16.00 -4.66
N ALA A 153 -4.05 15.47 -4.14
CA ALA A 153 -2.78 15.39 -4.84
C ALA A 153 -2.59 14.07 -5.63
N ASP A 154 -3.63 13.25 -5.79
CA ASP A 154 -3.56 11.92 -6.37
C ASP A 154 -2.36 11.12 -5.82
N THR A 155 -2.26 11.10 -4.50
CA THR A 155 -1.12 10.52 -3.76
C THR A 155 -1.64 9.55 -2.70
N LEU A 156 -0.93 8.45 -2.50
CA LEU A 156 -1.15 7.49 -1.42
C LEU A 156 0.11 7.41 -0.56
N ASP A 157 -0.05 7.16 0.73
CA ASP A 157 1.09 6.72 1.54
C ASP A 157 1.17 5.18 1.60
N PHE A 158 2.18 4.64 2.28
CA PHE A 158 2.36 3.18 2.34
C PHE A 158 1.20 2.46 3.02
N GLY A 159 0.59 3.06 4.06
CA GLY A 159 -0.58 2.49 4.73
C GLY A 159 -1.80 2.43 3.80
N ASP A 160 -1.99 3.47 2.99
CA ASP A 160 -3.09 3.53 2.04
C ASP A 160 -3.03 2.44 0.97
N LEU A 161 -1.85 2.05 0.51
CA LEU A 161 -1.71 1.04 -0.53
C LEU A 161 -2.42 -0.26 -0.18
N ILE A 162 -2.30 -0.71 1.06
CA ILE A 162 -2.94 -1.93 1.54
C ILE A 162 -4.43 -1.69 1.79
N SER A 163 -4.78 -0.60 2.48
CA SER A 163 -6.15 -0.26 2.83
C SER A 163 -7.03 -0.07 1.58
N GLU A 164 -6.53 0.61 0.54
CA GLU A 164 -7.27 0.84 -0.70
C GLU A 164 -7.46 -0.44 -1.51
N VAL A 165 -6.52 -1.40 -1.48
CA VAL A 165 -6.75 -2.73 -2.09
C VAL A 165 -7.82 -3.50 -1.33
N LEU A 166 -7.84 -3.43 0.00
CA LEU A 166 -8.89 -4.06 0.80
C LEU A 166 -10.25 -3.44 0.50
N ASN A 167 -10.34 -2.11 0.42
CA ASN A 167 -11.55 -1.38 0.01
C ASN A 167 -12.00 -1.78 -1.40
N LEU A 168 -11.09 -1.82 -2.36
CA LEU A 168 -11.36 -2.24 -3.73
C LEU A 168 -11.97 -3.64 -3.77
N PHE A 169 -11.40 -4.60 -3.06
CA PHE A 169 -11.89 -5.97 -3.02
C PHE A 169 -13.21 -6.13 -2.25
N ALA A 170 -13.45 -5.32 -1.23
CA ALA A 170 -14.70 -5.33 -0.49
C ALA A 170 -15.87 -4.81 -1.34
N ASN A 171 -15.64 -3.74 -2.09
CA ASN A 171 -16.69 -3.03 -2.82
C ASN A 171 -16.85 -3.49 -4.28
N HIS A 172 -15.83 -4.11 -4.90
CA HIS A 172 -15.82 -4.53 -6.30
C HIS A 172 -15.56 -6.03 -6.44
N LYS A 173 -16.61 -6.84 -6.26
CA LYS A 173 -16.54 -8.31 -6.36
C LYS A 173 -15.93 -8.84 -7.68
N PRO A 174 -16.22 -8.26 -8.87
CA PRO A 174 -15.56 -8.68 -10.10
C PRO A 174 -14.05 -8.54 -10.05
N VAL A 175 -13.54 -7.42 -9.46
CA VAL A 175 -12.11 -7.19 -9.28
C VAL A 175 -11.52 -8.22 -8.31
N GLN A 176 -12.16 -8.43 -7.15
CA GLN A 176 -11.73 -9.44 -6.19
C GLN A 176 -11.59 -10.83 -6.84
N ASN A 177 -12.56 -11.22 -7.67
CA ASN A 177 -12.57 -12.52 -8.34
C ASN A 177 -11.44 -12.69 -9.36
N LYS A 178 -10.93 -11.59 -9.96
CA LYS A 178 -9.78 -11.61 -10.87
C LYS A 178 -8.48 -12.04 -10.17
N TYR A 179 -8.35 -11.76 -8.87
CA TYR A 179 -7.15 -12.03 -8.07
C TYR A 179 -7.30 -13.23 -7.11
N ARG A 180 -8.34 -14.00 -7.24
CA ARG A 180 -8.64 -15.21 -6.45
C ARG A 180 -7.97 -16.49 -6.97
#